data_ce6666a77f70cc7852ab6c57e49befd0
#
_entry.id   ce6666a77f70cc7852ab6c57e49befd0
#
_cell.length_a   1.000
_cell.length_b   1.000
_cell.length_c   1.000
_cell.angle_alpha   90.00
_cell.angle_beta   90.00
_cell.angle_gamma   90.00
#
_symmetry.space_group_name_H-M   'P 1'
#
loop_
_entity.id
_entity.type
_entity.pdbx_description
1 polymer ?
#
loop_
_entity_poly.entity_id
_entity_poly.type
_entity_poly.pdbx_seq_one_letter_code
_entity_poly.pdbx_strand_id
1 'polypeptide(L)'
;WRDWSSDVCSSDLMTKLGMNAYLAVSRGSQNPAYMSILHLNNAPDKNAKPIVLVGKGLTFDAGGISLKPAADMDEMKYDMCGAASVFGTMKAIAELNLPLNVIGVLAGCENLPDGNAYRPGDILTTMNGLTVEVLNTDAEGRLVLCDALTYVERFEPQYVIDIATLTGACVVALGQHNSGLVSTDDALAEQLLQAAQQTTDKAWRLPLSEEYQEQLKSPFADLANIGGRWGGAITAGAFLSNFTKKYTWAHLDIAGTAWLQGANKGATGRPVSLLTQFLINQTK
;
A
#
# COMPACT_ATOMS: atom_id res chain seq x y z
N TRP A 1 16.04 -3.68 -21.02
CA TRP A 1 14.59 -3.86 -20.80
C TRP A 1 14.08 -5.21 -21.33
N ARG A 2 14.92 -6.27 -21.32
CA ARG A 2 14.58 -7.52 -22.05
C ARG A 2 13.64 -8.46 -21.32
N ASP A 3 13.41 -8.31 -20.01
CA ASP A 3 12.87 -9.43 -19.22
C ASP A 3 11.69 -9.08 -18.30
N TRP A 4 11.02 -7.94 -18.53
CA TRP A 4 9.79 -7.64 -17.84
C TRP A 4 8.65 -7.27 -18.78
N SER A 5 7.45 -7.71 -18.46
CA SER A 5 6.21 -7.31 -19.12
C SER A 5 5.37 -6.44 -18.17
N SER A 6 4.44 -5.70 -18.74
CA SER A 6 3.51 -4.89 -17.96
C SER A 6 2.08 -5.03 -18.47
N ASP A 7 1.15 -5.07 -17.54
CA ASP A 7 -0.28 -5.05 -17.78
C ASP A 7 -0.91 -3.85 -17.09
N VAL A 8 -2.07 -3.42 -17.57
CA VAL A 8 -2.84 -2.32 -16.96
C VAL A 8 -4.27 -2.79 -16.68
N CYS A 9 -4.67 -2.72 -15.41
CA CYS A 9 -6.05 -2.87 -15.00
C CYS A 9 -6.72 -1.51 -15.03
N SER A 10 -7.58 -1.28 -16.03
CA SER A 10 -8.34 -0.03 -16.18
C SER A 10 -9.56 0.02 -15.24
N SER A 11 -10.16 1.20 -15.07
CA SER A 11 -11.39 1.39 -14.29
C SER A 11 -12.53 0.48 -14.76
N ASP A 12 -12.65 0.22 -16.06
CA ASP A 12 -13.67 -0.69 -16.60
C ASP A 12 -13.43 -2.14 -16.17
N LEU A 13 -12.16 -2.57 -16.15
CA LEU A 13 -11.81 -3.91 -15.66
C LEU A 13 -12.00 -3.99 -14.13
N MET A 14 -11.62 -2.96 -13.38
CA MET A 14 -11.87 -2.86 -11.95
C MET A 14 -13.35 -3.00 -11.61
N THR A 15 -14.23 -2.35 -12.40
CA THR A 15 -15.69 -2.46 -12.26
C THR A 15 -16.16 -3.91 -12.43
N LYS A 16 -15.68 -4.59 -13.47
CA LYS A 16 -16.03 -6.02 -13.72
C LYS A 16 -15.51 -6.94 -12.61
N LEU A 17 -14.42 -6.59 -11.95
CA LEU A 17 -13.82 -7.35 -10.87
C LEU A 17 -14.42 -7.02 -9.49
N GLY A 18 -15.30 -6.02 -9.41
CA GLY A 18 -15.90 -5.61 -8.14
C GLY A 18 -14.94 -4.84 -7.21
N MET A 19 -13.92 -4.17 -7.75
CA MET A 19 -12.97 -3.33 -6.99
C MET A 19 -13.62 -1.99 -6.59
N ASN A 20 -14.75 -2.06 -5.87
CA ASN A 20 -15.56 -0.86 -5.66
C ASN A 20 -14.97 0.07 -4.59
N ALA A 21 -14.17 -0.43 -3.65
CA ALA A 21 -13.48 0.42 -2.68
C ALA A 21 -12.41 1.27 -3.37
N TYR A 22 -11.63 0.67 -4.28
CA TYR A 22 -10.66 1.38 -5.11
C TYR A 22 -11.34 2.46 -5.97
N LEU A 23 -12.39 2.07 -6.72
CA LEU A 23 -13.12 2.97 -7.60
C LEU A 23 -13.84 4.09 -6.86
N ALA A 24 -14.32 3.85 -5.63
CA ALA A 24 -14.95 4.87 -4.81
C ALA A 24 -13.99 6.04 -4.52
N VAL A 25 -12.72 5.75 -4.22
CA VAL A 25 -11.70 6.77 -3.97
C VAL A 25 -11.50 7.67 -5.19
N SER A 26 -11.42 7.09 -6.39
CA SER A 26 -11.18 7.84 -7.63
C SER A 26 -12.40 8.61 -8.14
N ARG A 27 -13.60 8.38 -7.59
CA ARG A 27 -14.86 8.92 -8.10
C ARG A 27 -14.91 10.43 -8.11
N GLY A 28 -14.18 11.11 -7.22
CA GLY A 28 -14.09 12.57 -7.16
C GLY A 28 -13.11 13.18 -8.17
N SER A 29 -12.37 12.37 -8.93
CA SER A 29 -11.42 12.84 -9.95
C SER A 29 -11.99 12.65 -11.36
N GLN A 30 -11.62 13.53 -12.28
CA GLN A 30 -11.85 13.35 -13.71
C GLN A 30 -10.82 12.39 -14.33
N ASN A 31 -9.69 12.16 -13.66
CA ASN A 31 -8.69 11.21 -14.09
C ASN A 31 -9.12 9.77 -13.70
N PRO A 32 -9.15 8.84 -14.65
CA PRO A 32 -9.53 7.46 -14.36
C PRO A 32 -8.48 6.76 -13.46
N ALA A 33 -8.95 5.83 -12.62
CA ALA A 33 -8.07 4.97 -11.87
C ALA A 33 -7.39 3.94 -12.76
N TYR A 34 -6.10 3.69 -12.52
CA TYR A 34 -5.32 2.65 -13.18
C TYR A 34 -4.48 1.88 -12.16
N MET A 35 -4.44 0.57 -12.30
CA MET A 35 -3.50 -0.26 -11.57
C MET A 35 -2.54 -0.90 -12.59
N SER A 36 -1.26 -0.51 -12.53
CA SER A 36 -0.22 -1.06 -13.41
C SER A 36 0.45 -2.25 -12.74
N ILE A 37 0.65 -3.34 -13.48
CA ILE A 37 1.24 -4.58 -13.00
C ILE A 37 2.51 -4.84 -13.80
N LEU A 38 3.63 -5.02 -13.12
CA LEU A 38 4.96 -5.23 -13.68
C LEU A 38 5.40 -6.64 -13.33
N HIS A 39 5.83 -7.42 -14.30
CA HIS A 39 6.28 -8.81 -14.10
C HIS A 39 7.76 -8.96 -14.40
N LEU A 40 8.54 -9.46 -13.45
CA LEU A 40 9.88 -10.00 -13.64
C LEU A 40 9.82 -11.52 -13.43
N ASN A 41 9.99 -12.29 -14.49
CA ASN A 41 9.89 -13.76 -14.47
C ASN A 41 11.29 -14.33 -14.74
N ASN A 42 12.18 -14.25 -13.74
CA ASN A 42 13.60 -14.58 -13.90
C ASN A 42 14.07 -15.74 -13.01
N ALA A 43 13.16 -16.38 -12.26
CA ALA A 43 13.51 -17.54 -11.47
C ALA A 43 13.93 -18.72 -12.38
N PRO A 44 14.98 -19.50 -12.00
CA PRO A 44 15.37 -20.71 -12.72
C PRO A 44 14.24 -21.75 -12.78
N ASP A 45 13.49 -21.89 -11.68
CA ASP A 45 12.25 -22.67 -11.65
C ASP A 45 11.08 -21.77 -12.07
N LYS A 46 10.51 -22.07 -13.24
CA LYS A 46 9.35 -21.33 -13.77
C LYS A 46 8.09 -21.44 -12.93
N ASN A 47 8.01 -22.45 -12.06
CA ASN A 47 6.89 -22.67 -11.14
C ASN A 47 7.12 -22.02 -9.77
N ALA A 48 8.27 -21.38 -9.56
CA ALA A 48 8.53 -20.66 -8.31
C ALA A 48 7.48 -19.56 -8.10
N LYS A 49 6.85 -19.58 -6.93
CA LYS A 49 5.85 -18.59 -6.55
C LYS A 49 6.45 -17.18 -6.54
N PRO A 50 5.76 -16.17 -7.07
CA PRO A 50 6.29 -14.82 -7.09
C PRO A 50 6.28 -14.18 -5.70
N ILE A 51 7.17 -13.21 -5.51
CA ILE A 51 7.05 -12.19 -4.46
C ILE A 51 6.32 -11.00 -5.06
N VAL A 52 5.31 -10.49 -4.38
CA VAL A 52 4.49 -9.38 -4.87
C VAL A 52 4.74 -8.14 -4.01
N LEU A 53 5.02 -7.03 -4.68
CA LEU A 53 5.14 -5.70 -4.07
C LEU A 53 3.96 -4.85 -4.53
N VAL A 54 3.18 -4.29 -3.58
CA VAL A 54 2.02 -3.45 -3.88
C VAL A 54 2.27 -2.04 -3.36
N GLY A 55 2.24 -1.04 -4.22
CA GLY A 55 2.52 0.34 -3.86
C GLY A 55 1.28 1.24 -3.95
N LYS A 56 0.94 1.96 -2.87
CA LYS A 56 -0.02 3.05 -2.89
C LYS A 56 0.47 4.12 -3.88
N GLY A 57 -0.39 4.48 -4.82
CA GLY A 57 -0.09 5.40 -5.91
C GLY A 57 -1.09 6.55 -6.03
N LEU A 58 -1.48 7.18 -4.93
CA LEU A 58 -2.34 8.36 -4.95
C LEU A 58 -1.53 9.52 -5.55
N THR A 59 -1.82 9.88 -6.81
CA THR A 59 -1.09 10.93 -7.53
C THR A 59 -1.34 12.31 -6.93
N PHE A 60 -2.49 12.49 -6.29
CA PHE A 60 -2.78 13.58 -5.36
C PHE A 60 -3.88 13.17 -4.38
N ASP A 61 -3.73 13.56 -3.11
CA ASP A 61 -4.72 13.29 -2.05
C ASP A 61 -5.14 14.60 -1.37
N ALA A 62 -6.33 15.09 -1.73
CA ALA A 62 -6.94 16.24 -1.06
C ALA A 62 -7.72 15.84 0.21
N GLY A 63 -7.87 14.54 0.50
CA GLY A 63 -8.73 14.00 1.54
C GLY A 63 -10.16 13.69 1.07
N GLY A 64 -10.53 14.10 -0.14
CA GLY A 64 -11.90 13.98 -0.63
C GLY A 64 -12.85 14.92 0.11
N ILE A 65 -14.07 14.45 0.44
CA ILE A 65 -15.06 15.24 1.21
C ILE A 65 -14.57 15.56 2.62
N SER A 66 -13.79 14.66 3.25
CA SER A 66 -13.06 14.93 4.49
C SER A 66 -11.77 15.71 4.18
N LEU A 67 -11.93 16.93 3.66
CA LEU A 67 -10.88 17.75 3.08
C LEU A 67 -9.74 18.01 4.08
N LYS A 68 -8.51 17.80 3.65
CA LYS A 68 -7.31 18.15 4.41
C LYS A 68 -7.20 19.66 4.67
N PRO A 69 -6.55 20.09 5.76
CA PRO A 69 -6.13 21.49 5.91
C PRO A 69 -5.28 21.96 4.73
N ALA A 70 -5.38 23.24 4.35
CA ALA A 70 -4.61 23.80 3.25
C ALA A 70 -3.09 23.79 3.50
N ALA A 71 -2.67 23.88 4.78
CA ALA A 71 -1.25 23.82 5.15
C ALA A 71 -0.65 22.46 4.75
N ASP A 72 0.48 22.53 4.03
CA ASP A 72 1.24 21.37 3.55
C ASP A 72 0.47 20.41 2.59
N MET A 73 -0.71 20.81 2.09
CA MET A 73 -1.46 19.98 1.13
C MET A 73 -0.68 19.76 -0.18
N ASP A 74 0.24 20.67 -0.55
CA ASP A 74 1.12 20.51 -1.72
C ASP A 74 2.06 19.31 -1.60
N GLU A 75 2.32 18.80 -0.37
CA GLU A 75 3.09 17.58 -0.12
C GLU A 75 2.34 16.31 -0.51
N MET A 76 1.02 16.39 -0.72
CA MET A 76 0.22 15.24 -1.14
C MET A 76 0.50 14.77 -2.57
N LYS A 77 1.36 15.47 -3.33
CA LYS A 77 2.00 14.94 -4.54
C LYS A 77 2.97 13.79 -4.28
N TYR A 78 3.42 13.61 -3.01
CA TYR A 78 4.25 12.48 -2.57
C TYR A 78 3.44 11.27 -2.11
N ASP A 79 2.11 11.34 -2.12
CA ASP A 79 1.23 10.26 -1.66
C ASP A 79 1.23 9.03 -2.60
N MET A 80 2.00 9.10 -3.65
CA MET A 80 2.32 8.03 -4.59
C MET A 80 3.71 7.38 -4.37
N CYS A 81 4.42 7.74 -3.32
CA CYS A 81 5.77 7.24 -3.07
C CYS A 81 5.81 5.73 -2.80
N GLY A 82 4.71 5.12 -2.35
CA GLY A 82 4.58 3.66 -2.27
C GLY A 82 4.74 3.01 -3.65
N ALA A 83 3.97 3.46 -4.64
CA ALA A 83 4.06 2.97 -6.02
C ALA A 83 5.42 3.31 -6.66
N ALA A 84 5.94 4.51 -6.42
CA ALA A 84 7.27 4.91 -6.90
C ALA A 84 8.38 4.00 -6.34
N SER A 85 8.27 3.59 -5.06
CA SER A 85 9.23 2.67 -4.44
C SER A 85 9.15 1.27 -5.05
N VAL A 86 7.94 0.77 -5.34
CA VAL A 86 7.76 -0.49 -6.06
C VAL A 86 8.40 -0.41 -7.44
N PHE A 87 8.13 0.65 -8.20
CA PHE A 87 8.73 0.85 -9.52
C PHE A 87 10.26 0.90 -9.45
N GLY A 88 10.82 1.68 -8.51
CA GLY A 88 12.27 1.79 -8.30
C GLY A 88 12.90 0.44 -7.94
N THR A 89 12.25 -0.35 -7.09
CA THR A 89 12.70 -1.71 -6.72
C THR A 89 12.64 -2.65 -7.92
N MET A 90 11.55 -2.67 -8.68
CA MET A 90 11.43 -3.49 -9.89
C MET A 90 12.53 -3.17 -10.89
N LYS A 91 12.84 -1.88 -11.10
CA LYS A 91 13.95 -1.45 -11.95
C LYS A 91 15.29 -1.97 -11.41
N ALA A 92 15.57 -1.81 -10.14
CA ALA A 92 16.83 -2.24 -9.51
C ALA A 92 17.05 -3.76 -9.67
N ILE A 93 16.03 -4.58 -9.37
CA ILE A 93 16.16 -6.05 -9.45
C ILE A 93 16.25 -6.55 -10.90
N ALA A 94 15.64 -5.85 -11.86
CA ALA A 94 15.81 -6.15 -13.28
C ALA A 94 17.23 -5.85 -13.76
N GLU A 95 17.81 -4.71 -13.37
CA GLU A 95 19.20 -4.35 -13.68
C GLU A 95 20.21 -5.30 -13.01
N LEU A 96 19.94 -5.74 -11.80
CA LEU A 96 20.73 -6.74 -11.07
C LEU A 96 20.54 -8.16 -11.60
N ASN A 97 19.58 -8.38 -12.48
CA ASN A 97 19.23 -9.70 -13.02
C ASN A 97 19.00 -10.75 -11.93
N LEU A 98 18.23 -10.42 -10.89
CA LEU A 98 17.98 -11.34 -9.78
C LEU A 98 17.20 -12.57 -10.25
N PRO A 99 17.59 -13.80 -9.82
CA PRO A 99 16.96 -15.05 -10.25
C PRO A 99 15.66 -15.31 -9.46
N LEU A 100 14.70 -14.39 -9.54
CA LEU A 100 13.41 -14.43 -8.83
C LEU A 100 12.25 -14.13 -9.76
N ASN A 101 11.06 -14.62 -9.40
CA ASN A 101 9.81 -14.12 -9.94
C ASN A 101 9.27 -13.03 -8.99
N VAL A 102 9.13 -11.81 -9.51
CA VAL A 102 8.65 -10.67 -8.73
C VAL A 102 7.57 -9.94 -9.52
N ILE A 103 6.48 -9.57 -8.85
CA ILE A 103 5.40 -8.79 -9.43
C ILE A 103 5.31 -7.46 -8.67
N GLY A 104 5.40 -6.35 -9.39
CA GLY A 104 5.16 -5.01 -8.86
C GLY A 104 3.77 -4.52 -9.25
N VAL A 105 2.99 -4.04 -8.28
CA VAL A 105 1.66 -3.47 -8.49
C VAL A 105 1.66 -2.01 -8.08
N LEU A 106 1.32 -1.12 -9.01
CA LEU A 106 1.23 0.32 -8.79
C LEU A 106 -0.24 0.72 -8.77
N ALA A 107 -0.79 0.98 -7.59
CA ALA A 107 -2.20 1.25 -7.38
C ALA A 107 -2.49 2.76 -7.50
N GLY A 108 -2.75 3.26 -8.72
CA GLY A 108 -2.81 4.67 -9.07
C GLY A 108 -4.23 5.23 -9.18
N CYS A 109 -4.51 6.33 -8.45
CA CYS A 109 -5.71 7.17 -8.61
C CYS A 109 -5.51 8.53 -7.91
N GLU A 110 -6.54 9.37 -7.90
CA GLU A 110 -6.59 10.62 -7.13
C GLU A 110 -7.78 10.61 -6.16
N ASN A 111 -7.61 11.22 -4.99
CA ASN A 111 -8.69 11.46 -4.02
C ASN A 111 -9.02 12.95 -3.96
N LEU A 112 -10.09 13.35 -4.62
CA LEU A 112 -10.51 14.75 -4.75
C LEU A 112 -11.96 14.93 -4.28
N PRO A 113 -12.33 16.12 -3.75
CA PRO A 113 -13.71 16.50 -3.49
C PRO A 113 -14.42 16.85 -4.79
N ASP A 114 -15.61 16.28 -5.00
CA ASP A 114 -16.46 16.55 -6.16
C ASP A 114 -17.91 16.18 -5.83
N GLY A 115 -18.85 16.57 -6.67
CA GLY A 115 -20.27 16.20 -6.54
C GLY A 115 -20.51 14.68 -6.63
N ASN A 116 -19.64 13.95 -7.30
CA ASN A 116 -19.68 12.47 -7.41
C ASN A 116 -18.79 11.75 -6.40
N ALA A 117 -17.99 12.47 -5.60
CA ALA A 117 -17.09 11.86 -4.64
C ALA A 117 -17.85 11.00 -3.61
N TYR A 118 -17.20 9.93 -3.14
CA TYR A 118 -17.72 9.15 -2.03
C TYR A 118 -17.69 9.98 -0.73
N ARG A 119 -18.51 9.60 0.24
CA ARG A 119 -18.79 10.43 1.41
C ARG A 119 -18.66 9.63 2.71
N PRO A 120 -18.37 10.28 3.84
CA PRO A 120 -18.59 9.68 5.14
C PRO A 120 -20.05 9.20 5.27
N GLY A 121 -20.22 7.95 5.75
CA GLY A 121 -21.51 7.26 5.81
C GLY A 121 -21.80 6.32 4.62
N ASP A 122 -21.06 6.40 3.53
CA ASP A 122 -21.17 5.44 2.44
C ASP A 122 -20.70 4.04 2.89
N ILE A 123 -21.35 2.99 2.39
CA ILE A 123 -20.94 1.60 2.59
C ILE A 123 -20.45 1.07 1.24
N LEU A 124 -19.21 0.58 1.23
CA LEU A 124 -18.55 0.04 0.05
C LEU A 124 -18.47 -1.49 0.16
N THR A 125 -18.82 -2.20 -0.92
CA THR A 125 -18.55 -3.63 -1.03
C THR A 125 -17.21 -3.82 -1.74
N THR A 126 -16.23 -4.37 -1.05
CA THR A 126 -14.88 -4.59 -1.58
C THR A 126 -14.83 -5.81 -2.51
N MET A 127 -13.72 -5.97 -3.24
CA MET A 127 -13.51 -7.07 -4.16
C MET A 127 -13.61 -8.47 -3.50
N ASN A 128 -13.22 -8.60 -2.21
CA ASN A 128 -13.35 -9.87 -1.47
C ASN A 128 -14.75 -10.10 -0.86
N GLY A 129 -15.68 -9.16 -1.05
CA GLY A 129 -17.06 -9.23 -0.59
C GLY A 129 -17.31 -8.61 0.79
N LEU A 130 -16.28 -8.23 1.56
CA LEU A 130 -16.47 -7.50 2.82
C LEU A 130 -17.04 -6.11 2.56
N THR A 131 -17.94 -5.69 3.43
CA THR A 131 -18.50 -4.34 3.42
C THR A 131 -17.71 -3.42 4.34
N VAL A 132 -17.48 -2.18 3.90
CA VAL A 132 -16.72 -1.17 4.64
C VAL A 132 -17.54 0.11 4.77
N GLU A 133 -17.82 0.55 6.00
CA GLU A 133 -18.36 1.86 6.30
C GLU A 133 -17.25 2.91 6.20
N VAL A 134 -17.44 3.90 5.36
CA VAL A 134 -16.54 5.03 5.25
C VAL A 134 -16.88 6.05 6.34
N LEU A 135 -16.01 6.21 7.32
CA LEU A 135 -16.15 7.24 8.35
C LEU A 135 -15.30 8.48 8.05
N ASN A 136 -14.25 8.31 7.24
CA ASN A 136 -13.35 9.39 6.84
C ASN A 136 -12.81 9.11 5.43
N THR A 137 -13.05 10.01 4.49
CA THR A 137 -12.58 9.87 3.11
C THR A 137 -11.08 10.18 2.94
N ASP A 138 -10.42 10.75 3.95
CA ASP A 138 -8.97 10.94 4.02
C ASP A 138 -8.23 9.68 4.53
N ALA A 139 -8.96 8.59 4.76
CA ALA A 139 -8.42 7.25 4.98
C ALA A 139 -8.65 6.37 3.73
N GLU A 140 -8.32 6.89 2.57
CA GLU A 140 -8.54 6.38 1.21
C GLU A 140 -7.52 5.32 0.79
N GLY A 141 -6.26 5.49 1.20
CA GLY A 141 -5.16 4.61 0.78
C GLY A 141 -5.42 3.15 1.13
N ARG A 142 -5.96 2.88 2.31
CA ARG A 142 -6.34 1.52 2.70
C ARG A 142 -7.53 0.97 1.91
N LEU A 143 -8.41 1.81 1.39
CA LEU A 143 -9.52 1.41 0.51
C LEU A 143 -9.02 1.02 -0.89
N VAL A 144 -8.04 1.75 -1.42
CA VAL A 144 -7.34 1.39 -2.65
C VAL A 144 -6.57 0.08 -2.47
N LEU A 145 -5.84 -0.04 -1.37
CA LEU A 145 -5.00 -1.21 -1.09
C LEU A 145 -5.82 -2.47 -0.81
N CYS A 146 -6.99 -2.40 -0.15
CA CYS A 146 -7.77 -3.59 0.16
C CYS A 146 -8.19 -4.36 -1.11
N ASP A 147 -8.60 -3.66 -2.16
CA ASP A 147 -8.94 -4.27 -3.44
C ASP A 147 -7.70 -4.72 -4.22
N ALA A 148 -6.60 -3.94 -4.18
CA ALA A 148 -5.34 -4.34 -4.79
C ALA A 148 -4.75 -5.59 -4.12
N LEU A 149 -4.80 -5.69 -2.79
CA LEU A 149 -4.35 -6.86 -2.02
C LEU A 149 -5.23 -8.10 -2.29
N THR A 150 -6.54 -7.92 -2.47
CA THR A 150 -7.42 -9.00 -2.93
C THR A 150 -7.11 -9.42 -4.37
N TYR A 151 -6.81 -8.45 -5.25
CA TYR A 151 -6.48 -8.73 -6.64
C TYR A 151 -5.24 -9.61 -6.78
N VAL A 152 -4.21 -9.41 -5.98
CA VAL A 152 -2.93 -10.14 -6.09
C VAL A 152 -2.99 -11.59 -5.62
N GLU A 153 -4.06 -12.01 -4.94
CA GLU A 153 -4.31 -13.42 -4.59
C GLU A 153 -4.22 -14.35 -5.82
N ARG A 154 -4.62 -13.87 -7.00
CA ARG A 154 -4.60 -14.63 -8.27
C ARG A 154 -3.22 -15.07 -8.73
N PHE A 155 -2.17 -14.44 -8.21
CA PHE A 155 -0.79 -14.79 -8.53
C PHE A 155 -0.22 -15.89 -7.63
N GLU A 156 -0.99 -16.36 -6.63
CA GLU A 156 -0.56 -17.37 -5.64
C GLU A 156 0.81 -17.04 -5.02
N PRO A 157 0.99 -15.81 -4.48
CA PRO A 157 2.29 -15.31 -4.08
C PRO A 157 2.90 -16.08 -2.90
N GLN A 158 4.24 -16.14 -2.85
CA GLN A 158 4.97 -16.57 -1.67
C GLN A 158 4.87 -15.53 -0.55
N TYR A 159 5.14 -14.28 -0.89
CA TYR A 159 5.03 -13.12 0.00
C TYR A 159 4.33 -11.97 -0.72
N VAL A 160 3.57 -11.19 0.02
CA VAL A 160 3.06 -9.89 -0.42
C VAL A 160 3.55 -8.82 0.56
N ILE A 161 4.21 -7.80 0.04
CA ILE A 161 4.59 -6.62 0.83
C ILE A 161 3.90 -5.42 0.19
N ASP A 162 3.06 -4.72 0.95
CA ASP A 162 2.53 -3.44 0.50
C ASP A 162 3.27 -2.27 1.13
N ILE A 163 3.39 -1.19 0.38
CA ILE A 163 4.14 0.00 0.71
C ILE A 163 3.24 1.23 0.51
N ALA A 164 3.05 2.02 1.54
CA ALA A 164 2.16 3.17 1.47
C ALA A 164 2.58 4.31 2.38
N THR A 165 2.43 5.53 1.91
CA THR A 165 2.33 6.75 2.70
C THR A 165 0.95 6.77 3.35
N LEU A 166 0.77 5.95 4.42
CA LEU A 166 -0.57 5.59 4.82
C LEU A 166 -1.12 6.43 5.95
N THR A 167 -0.32 6.71 6.98
CA THR A 167 -0.89 7.35 8.17
C THR A 167 0.00 8.45 8.75
N GLY A 168 -0.61 9.60 9.03
CA GLY A 168 0.02 10.61 9.89
C GLY A 168 0.32 10.07 11.30
N ALA A 169 -0.45 9.08 11.77
CA ALA A 169 -0.21 8.43 13.05
C ALA A 169 1.15 7.71 13.10
N CYS A 170 1.63 7.14 11.99
CA CYS A 170 2.96 6.56 11.89
C CYS A 170 4.05 7.64 12.04
N VAL A 171 3.84 8.81 11.42
CA VAL A 171 4.76 9.96 11.57
C VAL A 171 4.83 10.44 13.01
N VAL A 172 3.68 10.53 13.68
CA VAL A 172 3.61 10.91 15.10
C VAL A 172 4.32 9.91 16.01
N ALA A 173 4.18 8.60 15.72
CA ALA A 173 4.77 7.54 16.55
C ALA A 173 6.26 7.34 16.33
N LEU A 174 6.75 7.37 15.06
CA LEU A 174 8.10 6.96 14.67
C LEU A 174 8.94 8.11 14.10
N GLY A 175 8.36 9.29 13.93
CA GLY A 175 9.02 10.44 13.30
C GLY A 175 9.35 10.18 11.82
N GLN A 176 10.45 10.80 11.36
CA GLN A 176 10.90 10.74 9.96
C GLN A 176 12.08 9.78 9.74
N HIS A 177 12.37 8.90 10.70
CA HIS A 177 13.55 8.04 10.67
C HIS A 177 13.26 6.58 10.43
N ASN A 178 12.14 6.07 10.93
CA ASN A 178 11.75 4.68 10.77
C ASN A 178 10.44 4.58 10.00
N SER A 179 10.37 3.66 9.03
CA SER A 179 9.11 3.22 8.45
C SER A 179 8.39 2.29 9.44
N GLY A 180 7.07 2.36 9.50
CA GLY A 180 6.27 1.42 10.30
C GLY A 180 6.14 0.08 9.60
N LEU A 181 6.47 -1.01 10.28
CA LEU A 181 6.28 -2.37 9.76
C LEU A 181 5.14 -3.06 10.51
N VAL A 182 4.15 -3.56 9.79
CA VAL A 182 3.10 -4.44 10.32
C VAL A 182 3.13 -5.75 9.56
N SER A 183 3.02 -6.88 10.25
CA SER A 183 2.97 -8.19 9.59
C SER A 183 2.19 -9.18 10.46
N THR A 184 1.49 -10.11 9.80
CA THR A 184 0.85 -11.27 10.42
C THR A 184 1.80 -12.46 10.55
N ASP A 185 3.04 -12.34 10.03
CA ASP A 185 4.05 -13.39 10.04
C ASP A 185 5.37 -12.88 10.64
N ASP A 186 5.86 -13.54 11.68
CA ASP A 186 7.07 -13.13 12.39
C ASP A 186 8.32 -13.32 11.55
N ALA A 187 8.39 -14.41 10.78
CA ALA A 187 9.56 -14.69 9.96
C ALA A 187 9.74 -13.68 8.83
N LEU A 188 8.64 -13.29 8.15
CA LEU A 188 8.69 -12.25 7.15
C LEU A 188 9.06 -10.89 7.77
N ALA A 189 8.50 -10.57 8.94
CA ALA A 189 8.85 -9.33 9.64
C ALA A 189 10.34 -9.27 9.98
N GLU A 190 10.93 -10.36 10.49
CA GLU A 190 12.37 -10.43 10.80
C GLU A 190 13.23 -10.28 9.56
N GLN A 191 12.88 -10.92 8.43
CA GLN A 191 13.61 -10.79 7.18
C GLN A 191 13.61 -9.33 6.66
N LEU A 192 12.48 -8.62 6.75
CA LEU A 192 12.39 -7.20 6.39
C LEU A 192 13.21 -6.31 7.33
N LEU A 193 13.17 -6.56 8.65
CA LEU A 193 13.99 -5.82 9.62
C LEU A 193 15.48 -6.08 9.42
N GLN A 194 15.89 -7.30 9.06
CA GLN A 194 17.27 -7.61 8.71
C GLN A 194 17.72 -6.83 7.46
N ALA A 195 16.89 -6.77 6.41
CA ALA A 195 17.19 -5.99 5.22
C ALA A 195 17.28 -4.48 5.54
N ALA A 196 16.41 -3.98 6.43
CA ALA A 196 16.45 -2.61 6.91
C ALA A 196 17.77 -2.27 7.62
N GLN A 197 18.29 -3.19 8.45
CA GLN A 197 19.58 -3.03 9.12
C GLN A 197 20.75 -3.04 8.13
N GLN A 198 20.74 -3.96 7.15
CA GLN A 198 21.79 -4.08 6.13
C GLN A 198 21.92 -2.85 5.25
N THR A 199 20.83 -2.13 5.04
CA THR A 199 20.79 -0.95 4.15
C THR A 199 20.76 0.38 4.89
N THR A 200 20.68 0.37 6.24
CA THR A 200 20.39 1.56 7.05
C THR A 200 19.07 2.26 6.73
N ASP A 201 18.21 1.63 5.94
CA ASP A 201 16.84 2.07 5.63
C ASP A 201 15.88 1.55 6.70
N LYS A 202 15.86 2.27 7.83
CA LYS A 202 15.33 1.79 9.10
C LYS A 202 13.82 1.56 9.07
N ALA A 203 13.39 0.46 9.66
CA ALA A 203 11.99 0.15 9.94
C ALA A 203 11.82 -0.28 11.41
N TRP A 204 10.61 -0.11 11.95
CA TRP A 204 10.26 -0.53 13.29
C TRP A 204 8.94 -1.29 13.27
N ARG A 205 8.89 -2.48 13.87
CA ARG A 205 7.69 -3.30 13.91
C ARG A 205 6.68 -2.76 14.91
N LEU A 206 5.46 -2.53 14.44
CA LEU A 206 4.29 -2.17 15.24
C LEU A 206 3.50 -3.43 15.61
N PRO A 207 2.80 -3.46 16.76
CA PRO A 207 2.00 -4.60 17.15
C PRO A 207 0.77 -4.79 16.25
N LEU A 208 0.26 -6.02 16.20
CA LEU A 208 -0.98 -6.36 15.54
C LEU A 208 -1.70 -7.42 16.39
N SER A 209 -2.79 -7.04 17.05
CA SER A 209 -3.56 -7.92 17.91
C SER A 209 -5.07 -7.74 17.72
N GLU A 210 -5.88 -8.62 18.31
CA GLU A 210 -7.34 -8.62 18.15
C GLU A 210 -8.00 -7.35 18.66
N GLU A 211 -7.46 -6.70 19.69
CA GLU A 211 -8.00 -5.46 20.23
C GLU A 211 -8.05 -4.34 19.20
N TYR A 212 -7.12 -4.33 18.23
CA TYR A 212 -7.13 -3.36 17.13
C TYR A 212 -8.16 -3.72 16.05
N GLN A 213 -8.53 -4.98 15.90
CA GLN A 213 -9.66 -5.40 15.05
C GLN A 213 -10.99 -4.95 15.65
N GLU A 214 -11.15 -5.04 16.97
CA GLU A 214 -12.36 -4.57 17.67
C GLU A 214 -12.62 -3.07 17.43
N GLN A 215 -11.56 -2.25 17.26
CA GLN A 215 -11.71 -0.82 16.96
C GLN A 215 -12.25 -0.55 15.55
N LEU A 216 -12.23 -1.54 14.66
CA LEU A 216 -12.72 -1.42 13.27
C LEU A 216 -14.17 -1.86 13.11
N LYS A 217 -14.86 -2.27 14.19
CA LYS A 217 -16.26 -2.68 14.10
C LYS A 217 -17.15 -1.51 13.69
N SER A 218 -18.09 -1.81 12.79
CA SER A 218 -19.16 -0.90 12.37
C SER A 218 -20.52 -1.49 12.73
N PRO A 219 -21.50 -0.66 13.11
CA PRO A 219 -22.87 -1.12 13.27
C PRO A 219 -23.60 -1.33 11.94
N PHE A 220 -23.03 -0.91 10.81
CA PHE A 220 -23.68 -0.89 9.50
C PHE A 220 -22.94 -1.72 8.42
N ALA A 221 -21.72 -2.14 8.69
CA ALA A 221 -20.88 -2.90 7.75
C ALA A 221 -20.01 -3.89 8.53
N ASP A 222 -19.28 -4.77 7.81
CA ASP A 222 -18.34 -5.69 8.44
C ASP A 222 -17.18 -4.96 9.11
N LEU A 223 -16.73 -3.84 8.52
CA LEU A 223 -15.64 -3.01 9.00
C LEU A 223 -15.95 -1.52 8.83
N ALA A 224 -15.35 -0.68 9.68
CA ALA A 224 -15.18 0.75 9.41
C ALA A 224 -13.80 0.99 8.79
N ASN A 225 -13.64 2.04 7.96
CA ASN A 225 -12.33 2.33 7.35
C ASN A 225 -11.33 2.97 8.32
N ILE A 226 -11.77 3.41 9.50
CA ILE A 226 -10.89 3.93 10.57
C ILE A 226 -11.28 3.33 11.93
N GLY A 227 -10.28 3.13 12.81
CA GLY A 227 -10.46 2.62 14.18
C GLY A 227 -10.48 3.72 15.26
N GLY A 228 -10.87 4.95 14.91
CA GLY A 228 -10.88 6.09 15.81
C GLY A 228 -9.51 6.79 15.92
N ARG A 229 -9.33 7.59 17.00
CA ARG A 229 -8.17 8.48 17.16
C ARG A 229 -6.87 7.74 17.51
N TRP A 230 -6.96 6.63 18.27
CA TRP A 230 -5.80 6.02 18.90
C TRP A 230 -5.24 4.86 18.07
N GLY A 231 -3.91 4.76 18.01
CA GLY A 231 -3.24 3.66 17.33
C GLY A 231 -3.46 3.64 15.80
N GLY A 232 -3.64 4.79 15.16
CA GLY A 232 -4.07 4.89 13.77
C GLY A 232 -3.21 4.12 12.75
N ALA A 233 -1.89 4.03 12.96
CA ALA A 233 -1.01 3.22 12.12
C ALA A 233 -1.27 1.71 12.29
N ILE A 234 -1.56 1.30 13.52
CA ILE A 234 -1.83 -0.12 13.85
C ILE A 234 -3.22 -0.52 13.34
N THR A 235 -4.24 0.31 13.56
CA THR A 235 -5.60 0.03 13.06
C THR A 235 -5.67 0.06 11.54
N ALA A 236 -4.81 0.84 10.86
CA ALA A 236 -4.65 0.77 9.41
C ALA A 236 -4.08 -0.58 8.96
N GLY A 237 -3.03 -1.07 9.61
CA GLY A 237 -2.50 -2.41 9.38
C GLY A 237 -3.53 -3.51 9.71
N ALA A 238 -4.27 -3.37 10.82
CA ALA A 238 -5.35 -4.27 11.18
C ALA A 238 -6.46 -4.30 10.11
N PHE A 239 -6.84 -3.16 9.55
CA PHE A 239 -7.78 -3.10 8.44
C PHE A 239 -7.25 -3.90 7.23
N LEU A 240 -6.02 -3.66 6.78
CA LEU A 240 -5.41 -4.33 5.62
C LEU A 240 -5.31 -5.85 5.83
N SER A 241 -5.01 -6.32 7.05
CA SER A 241 -4.88 -7.74 7.35
C SER A 241 -6.15 -8.56 7.08
N ASN A 242 -7.34 -7.93 6.99
CA ASN A 242 -8.58 -8.60 6.62
C ASN A 242 -8.62 -9.01 5.14
N PHE A 243 -7.76 -8.44 4.31
CA PHE A 243 -7.68 -8.66 2.87
C PHE A 243 -6.46 -9.48 2.44
N THR A 244 -5.69 -10.04 3.41
CA THR A 244 -4.42 -10.72 3.15
C THR A 244 -4.36 -12.15 3.71
N LYS A 245 -5.51 -12.73 4.07
CA LYS A 245 -5.60 -14.03 4.78
C LYS A 245 -5.12 -15.26 3.96
N LYS A 246 -4.96 -15.11 2.65
CA LYS A 246 -4.61 -16.23 1.75
C LYS A 246 -3.11 -16.36 1.45
N TYR A 247 -2.29 -15.44 1.98
CA TYR A 247 -0.85 -15.44 1.75
C TYR A 247 -0.10 -14.77 2.91
N THR A 248 1.20 -14.98 2.98
CA THR A 248 2.08 -14.33 3.96
C THR A 248 2.28 -12.87 3.59
N TRP A 249 2.02 -11.94 4.53
CA TRP A 249 1.91 -10.52 4.26
C TRP A 249 2.66 -9.64 5.25
N ALA A 250 3.17 -8.52 4.73
CA ALA A 250 3.67 -7.40 5.52
C ALA A 250 3.29 -6.06 4.86
N HIS A 251 3.13 -5.03 5.68
CA HIS A 251 2.87 -3.65 5.32
C HIS A 251 4.01 -2.76 5.79
N LEU A 252 4.47 -1.83 4.94
CA LEU A 252 5.39 -0.76 5.27
C LEU A 252 4.68 0.59 5.17
N ASP A 253 4.41 1.22 6.31
CA ASP A 253 3.94 2.61 6.38
C ASP A 253 5.13 3.56 6.29
N ILE A 254 5.26 4.23 5.16
CA ILE A 254 6.36 5.11 4.81
C ILE A 254 6.00 6.60 4.89
N ALA A 255 4.87 6.97 5.50
CA ALA A 255 4.41 8.34 5.57
C ALA A 255 5.45 9.30 6.19
N GLY A 256 6.25 8.83 7.15
CA GLY A 256 7.30 9.63 7.77
C GLY A 256 8.63 9.62 7.03
N THR A 257 8.85 8.70 6.08
CA THR A 257 10.18 8.46 5.50
C THR A 257 10.26 8.72 3.99
N ALA A 258 9.10 8.84 3.32
CA ALA A 258 9.03 8.92 1.87
C ALA A 258 9.48 10.26 1.28
N TRP A 259 9.37 11.37 2.03
CA TRP A 259 9.82 12.69 1.59
C TRP A 259 10.40 13.52 2.74
N LEU A 260 11.14 14.55 2.38
CA LEU A 260 11.68 15.56 3.31
C LEU A 260 10.86 16.83 3.20
N GLN A 261 10.76 17.57 4.31
CA GLN A 261 10.06 18.83 4.43
C GLN A 261 11.04 20.04 4.44
N GLY A 262 10.50 21.25 4.37
CA GLY A 262 11.26 22.50 4.47
C GLY A 262 12.17 22.76 3.27
N ALA A 263 13.38 23.26 3.51
CA ALA A 263 14.33 23.65 2.46
C ALA A 263 14.82 22.48 1.58
N ASN A 264 14.76 21.25 2.12
CA ASN A 264 15.17 20.03 1.41
C ASN A 264 13.96 19.23 0.90
N LYS A 265 12.81 19.86 0.73
CA LYS A 265 11.57 19.20 0.29
C LYS A 265 11.82 18.38 -0.99
N GLY A 266 11.51 17.08 -0.92
CA GLY A 266 11.70 16.15 -2.03
C GLY A 266 11.53 14.70 -1.59
N ALA A 267 11.27 13.81 -2.54
CA ALA A 267 11.19 12.38 -2.28
C ALA A 267 12.57 11.81 -1.88
N THR A 268 12.57 10.86 -0.94
CA THR A 268 13.81 10.22 -0.45
C THR A 268 14.20 8.97 -1.25
N GLY A 269 13.25 8.37 -1.95
CA GLY A 269 13.41 7.06 -2.59
C GLY A 269 13.29 5.87 -1.62
N ARG A 270 13.02 6.12 -0.33
CA ARG A 270 12.79 5.05 0.65
C ARG A 270 11.43 4.39 0.41
N PRO A 271 11.29 3.08 0.58
CA PRO A 271 12.28 2.10 1.07
C PRO A 271 12.89 1.22 -0.05
N VAL A 272 13.23 1.77 -1.22
CA VAL A 272 13.79 1.00 -2.36
C VAL A 272 15.01 0.16 -1.96
N SER A 273 15.92 0.72 -1.14
CA SER A 273 17.11 0.01 -0.68
C SER A 273 16.75 -1.20 0.21
N LEU A 274 15.83 -1.04 1.15
CA LEU A 274 15.34 -2.12 2.02
C LEU A 274 14.70 -3.23 1.18
N LEU A 275 13.78 -2.88 0.27
CA LEU A 275 13.06 -3.85 -0.57
C LEU A 275 14.01 -4.59 -1.51
N THR A 276 14.94 -3.88 -2.13
CA THR A 276 15.96 -4.49 -3.02
C THR A 276 16.83 -5.48 -2.22
N GLN A 277 17.28 -5.08 -1.02
CA GLN A 277 18.09 -5.97 -0.17
C GLN A 277 17.31 -7.18 0.31
N PHE A 278 16.03 -7.00 0.68
CA PHE A 278 15.14 -8.11 1.02
C PHE A 278 15.08 -9.13 -0.13
N LEU A 279 14.89 -8.66 -1.37
CA LEU A 279 14.84 -9.53 -2.54
C LEU A 279 16.20 -10.19 -2.84
N ILE A 280 17.33 -9.49 -2.67
CA ILE A 280 18.66 -10.10 -2.76
C ILE A 280 18.82 -11.24 -1.74
N ASN A 281 18.33 -11.05 -0.52
CA ASN A 281 18.41 -12.08 0.51
C ASN A 281 17.58 -13.34 0.17
N GLN A 282 16.52 -13.20 -0.64
CA GLN A 282 15.71 -14.35 -1.11
C GLN A 282 16.41 -15.19 -2.20
N THR A 283 17.55 -14.75 -2.72
CA THR A 283 18.32 -15.52 -3.73
C THR A 283 19.35 -16.47 -3.10
N LYS A 284 19.51 -16.44 -1.80
CA LYS A 284 20.43 -17.29 -1.03
C LYS A 284 19.70 -18.52 -0.51
#